data_413ca0968135e48426879419e54611e3
#
_entry.id   413ca0968135e48426879419e54611e3
#
_cell.length_a   1.000
_cell.length_b   1.000
_cell.length_c   1.000
_cell.angle_alpha   90.00
_cell.angle_beta   90.00
_cell.angle_gamma   90.00
#
_symmetry.space_group_name_H-M   'P 1'
#
loop_
_entity.id
_entity.type
_entity.pdbx_description
1 polymer ?
#
loop_
_entity_poly.entity_id
_entity_poly.type
_entity_poly.pdbx_seq_one_letter_code
_entity_poly.pdbx_strand_id
1 'polypeptide(L)'
;MTEKMKRNLVIALVCLFVSMMLFSSCVDNDEKYLEVGLPISTTIGTLNDAGDGRLYIDSDLGNTLYVKNSEMLSSTGFEAGQRIYAEFPAPMVNKTPFVGEVELLYAYAVKVKDVVALTDANREEIGDDPIDVYSIWNSKNYLNVQFHFLTNGPDPHYINLVSVDDSQNIDGYVYLEFRHNANGNKPLKDYLGIVSFDISKYMEDPAVKGFMIRVNSYGKEHVITVPLANSEPEKVARGLGDASLVE
;
A
#
# COMPACT_ATOMS: atom_id res chain seq x y z
N MET A 1 31.66 -10.53 -70.50
CA MET A 1 31.88 -9.95 -69.15
C MET A 1 33.37 -9.88 -68.92
N THR A 2 33.95 -8.65 -68.92
CA THR A 2 35.42 -8.44 -68.88
C THR A 2 35.97 -8.80 -67.49
N GLU A 3 37.24 -9.23 -67.43
CA GLU A 3 37.90 -9.59 -66.16
C GLU A 3 37.84 -8.50 -65.08
N LYS A 4 37.85 -7.24 -65.50
CA LYS A 4 37.70 -6.07 -64.65
C LYS A 4 36.33 -6.04 -63.94
N MET A 5 35.26 -6.51 -64.63
CA MET A 5 33.91 -6.57 -64.12
C MET A 5 33.77 -7.72 -63.10
N LYS A 6 34.42 -8.85 -63.33
CA LYS A 6 34.46 -9.99 -62.39
C LYS A 6 35.21 -9.60 -61.12
N ARG A 7 36.34 -8.89 -61.22
CA ARG A 7 37.10 -8.43 -60.05
C ARG A 7 36.34 -7.41 -59.19
N ASN A 8 35.63 -6.48 -59.83
CA ASN A 8 34.82 -5.51 -59.09
C ASN A 8 33.60 -6.17 -58.43
N LEU A 9 33.01 -7.22 -59.05
CA LEU A 9 31.91 -7.99 -58.48
C LEU A 9 32.36 -8.78 -57.25
N VAL A 10 33.59 -9.39 -57.29
CA VAL A 10 34.17 -10.12 -56.17
C VAL A 10 34.48 -9.18 -55.01
N ILE A 11 35.03 -7.99 -55.32
CA ILE A 11 35.31 -6.99 -54.26
C ILE A 11 34.01 -6.49 -53.65
N ALA A 12 32.96 -6.23 -54.40
CA ALA A 12 31.67 -5.83 -53.88
C ALA A 12 31.02 -6.91 -52.98
N LEU A 13 31.14 -8.20 -53.39
CA LEU A 13 30.67 -9.31 -52.58
C LEU A 13 31.44 -9.47 -51.30
N VAL A 14 32.76 -9.34 -51.31
CA VAL A 14 33.60 -9.42 -50.12
C VAL A 14 33.33 -8.24 -49.16
N CYS A 15 33.16 -7.03 -49.69
CA CYS A 15 32.77 -5.87 -48.87
C CYS A 15 31.37 -6.04 -48.26
N LEU A 16 30.42 -6.68 -48.95
CA LEU A 16 29.07 -6.97 -48.43
C LEU A 16 29.14 -8.01 -47.30
N PHE A 17 29.98 -9.05 -47.46
CA PHE A 17 30.19 -10.07 -46.40
C PHE A 17 30.93 -9.50 -45.20
N VAL A 18 31.91 -8.63 -45.38
CA VAL A 18 32.62 -7.97 -44.27
C VAL A 18 31.72 -6.98 -43.54
N SER A 19 30.82 -6.27 -44.24
CA SER A 19 29.84 -5.41 -43.59
C SER A 19 28.77 -6.18 -42.84
N MET A 20 28.38 -7.38 -43.29
CA MET A 20 27.48 -8.27 -42.53
C MET A 20 28.16 -8.88 -41.29
N MET A 21 29.48 -9.07 -41.29
CA MET A 21 30.20 -9.55 -40.11
C MET A 21 30.46 -8.46 -39.06
N LEU A 22 30.41 -7.18 -39.47
CA LEU A 22 30.58 -6.06 -38.52
C LEU A 22 29.28 -5.68 -37.77
N PHE A 23 28.15 -6.21 -38.16
CA PHE A 23 26.89 -6.13 -37.40
C PHE A 23 26.64 -7.36 -36.51
N SER A 24 27.55 -8.33 -36.49
CA SER A 24 27.63 -9.41 -35.50
C SER A 24 28.49 -8.99 -34.29
N SER A 25 28.50 -7.69 -33.99
CA SER A 25 29.08 -7.15 -32.81
C SER A 25 28.01 -7.07 -31.72
N CYS A 26 28.20 -7.88 -30.71
CA CYS A 26 27.59 -7.75 -29.39
C CYS A 26 26.09 -7.54 -29.41
N VAL A 27 25.35 -8.53 -29.79
CA VAL A 27 24.33 -8.97 -28.87
C VAL A 27 25.15 -9.56 -27.71
N ASP A 28 25.48 -8.71 -26.72
CA ASP A 28 25.58 -9.20 -25.36
C ASP A 28 24.31 -10.01 -25.17
N ASN A 29 24.45 -11.32 -25.13
CA ASN A 29 23.51 -12.21 -24.51
C ASN A 29 23.61 -12.00 -22.98
N ASP A 30 23.52 -10.77 -22.53
CA ASP A 30 22.62 -10.44 -21.46
C ASP A 30 21.22 -10.59 -22.07
N GLU A 31 20.81 -11.82 -22.35
CA GLU A 31 19.50 -12.25 -21.96
C GLU A 31 19.47 -11.94 -20.44
N LYS A 32 19.29 -10.66 -20.08
CA LYS A 32 18.36 -10.34 -19.03
C LYS A 32 17.14 -11.12 -19.46
N TYR A 33 17.02 -12.31 -18.90
CA TYR A 33 15.73 -12.90 -18.68
C TYR A 33 14.97 -11.70 -18.12
N LEU A 34 14.07 -11.11 -18.89
CA LEU A 34 12.92 -10.49 -18.34
C LEU A 34 12.38 -11.65 -17.51
N GLU A 35 12.83 -11.73 -16.24
CA GLU A 35 12.06 -12.40 -15.24
C GLU A 35 10.72 -11.73 -15.42
N VAL A 36 9.82 -12.45 -16.07
CA VAL A 36 8.39 -12.16 -15.99
C VAL A 36 8.13 -12.44 -14.53
N GLY A 37 8.47 -11.41 -13.71
CA GLY A 37 8.39 -11.50 -12.29
C GLY A 37 6.94 -11.84 -12.00
N LEU A 38 6.73 -12.80 -11.14
CA LEU A 38 5.39 -13.10 -10.65
C LEU A 38 4.74 -11.76 -10.29
N PRO A 39 3.47 -11.54 -10.64
CA PRO A 39 2.79 -10.31 -10.26
C PRO A 39 2.94 -10.10 -8.75
N ILE A 40 3.23 -8.89 -8.34
CA ILE A 40 3.40 -8.57 -6.92
C ILE A 40 2.01 -8.40 -6.30
N SER A 41 1.79 -9.11 -5.22
CA SER A 41 0.64 -8.95 -4.34
C SER A 41 0.99 -8.02 -3.18
N THR A 42 0.00 -7.29 -2.72
CA THR A 42 0.07 -6.45 -1.53
C THR A 42 -0.95 -6.92 -0.51
N THR A 43 -0.66 -6.74 0.76
CA THR A 43 -1.62 -6.98 1.84
C THR A 43 -1.35 -6.10 3.04
N ILE A 44 -2.40 -5.88 3.83
CA ILE A 44 -2.30 -5.44 5.21
C ILE A 44 -2.77 -6.59 6.09
N GLY A 45 -2.13 -6.72 7.24
CA GLY A 45 -2.49 -7.72 8.21
C GLY A 45 -1.80 -7.50 9.53
N THR A 46 -2.03 -8.41 10.47
CA THR A 46 -1.36 -8.44 11.75
C THR A 46 -0.26 -9.48 11.71
N LEU A 47 0.96 -9.07 12.08
CA LEU A 47 2.09 -9.99 12.24
C LEU A 47 1.90 -10.82 13.52
N ASN A 48 2.09 -12.11 13.44
CA ASN A 48 1.93 -13.03 14.55
C ASN A 48 3.10 -14.02 14.64
N ASP A 49 3.33 -14.55 15.83
CA ASP A 49 4.24 -15.67 16.09
C ASP A 49 3.42 -16.98 16.12
N ALA A 50 3.85 -17.98 15.35
CA ALA A 50 3.24 -19.30 15.34
C ALA A 50 3.63 -20.16 16.56
N GLY A 51 4.50 -19.67 17.46
CA GLY A 51 4.97 -20.37 18.66
C GLY A 51 6.11 -21.36 18.42
N ASP A 52 6.57 -21.50 17.17
CA ASP A 52 7.72 -22.34 16.76
C ASP A 52 8.86 -21.51 16.15
N GLY A 53 8.84 -20.18 16.38
CA GLY A 53 9.80 -19.22 15.85
C GLY A 53 9.49 -18.76 14.42
N ARG A 54 8.40 -19.22 13.82
CA ARG A 54 7.94 -18.73 12.52
C ARG A 54 6.99 -17.56 12.69
N LEU A 55 7.19 -16.52 11.90
CA LEU A 55 6.27 -15.40 11.81
C LEU A 55 5.27 -15.62 10.66
N TYR A 56 4.05 -15.18 10.87
CA TYR A 56 3.03 -15.16 9.83
C TYR A 56 2.21 -13.87 9.86
N ILE A 57 1.69 -13.49 8.71
CA ILE A 57 0.76 -12.37 8.56
C ILE A 57 -0.65 -12.94 8.48
N ASP A 58 -1.50 -12.55 9.43
CA ASP A 58 -2.94 -12.74 9.37
C ASP A 58 -3.55 -11.60 8.58
N SER A 59 -3.67 -11.81 7.27
CA SER A 59 -4.05 -10.81 6.29
C SER A 59 -5.51 -10.36 6.44
N ASP A 60 -5.78 -9.11 6.17
CA ASP A 60 -7.13 -8.55 6.10
C ASP A 60 -7.97 -9.20 4.98
N LEU A 61 -7.32 -9.77 3.98
CA LEU A 61 -7.94 -10.60 2.94
C LEU A 61 -8.33 -12.02 3.40
N GLY A 62 -8.12 -12.35 4.67
CA GLY A 62 -8.39 -13.68 5.24
C GLY A 62 -7.31 -14.71 4.91
N ASN A 63 -6.16 -14.31 4.40
CA ASN A 63 -5.04 -15.21 4.11
C ASN A 63 -4.12 -15.36 5.32
N THR A 64 -3.50 -16.54 5.49
CA THR A 64 -2.44 -16.78 6.47
C THR A 64 -1.12 -16.96 5.70
N LEU A 65 -0.22 -15.99 5.84
CA LEU A 65 1.00 -15.89 5.06
C LEU A 65 2.21 -16.15 5.97
N TYR A 66 2.78 -17.35 5.96
CA TYR A 66 3.99 -17.68 6.69
C TYR A 66 5.21 -17.04 6.01
N VAL A 67 5.98 -16.26 6.76
CA VAL A 67 7.11 -15.49 6.22
C VAL A 67 8.37 -16.35 6.18
N LYS A 68 8.92 -16.59 4.98
CA LYS A 68 10.16 -17.40 4.78
C LYS A 68 11.41 -16.65 5.22
N ASN A 69 11.50 -15.37 4.86
CA ASN A 69 12.64 -14.49 5.14
C ASN A 69 12.36 -13.60 6.37
N SER A 70 11.96 -14.23 7.49
CA SER A 70 11.58 -13.53 8.73
C SER A 70 12.72 -12.69 9.33
N GLU A 71 13.97 -12.97 8.99
CA GLU A 71 15.13 -12.16 9.35
C GLU A 71 15.02 -10.71 8.85
N MET A 72 14.35 -10.48 7.73
CA MET A 72 14.06 -9.15 7.21
C MET A 72 13.22 -8.35 8.22
N LEU A 73 12.21 -8.96 8.80
CA LEU A 73 11.34 -8.33 9.80
C LEU A 73 12.09 -8.10 11.13
N SER A 74 12.83 -9.10 11.60
CA SER A 74 13.59 -9.00 12.84
C SER A 74 14.67 -7.93 12.79
N SER A 75 15.34 -7.76 11.65
CA SER A 75 16.39 -6.75 11.46
C SER A 75 15.85 -5.32 11.44
N THR A 76 14.56 -5.13 11.15
CA THR A 76 13.88 -3.83 11.11
C THR A 76 13.04 -3.53 12.35
N GLY A 77 13.07 -4.42 13.36
CA GLY A 77 12.40 -4.21 14.66
C GLY A 77 10.89 -4.49 14.65
N PHE A 78 10.40 -5.28 13.70
CA PHE A 78 9.00 -5.72 13.72
C PHE A 78 8.75 -6.74 14.84
N GLU A 79 7.62 -6.59 15.51
CA GLU A 79 7.19 -7.47 16.60
C GLU A 79 5.81 -8.09 16.31
N ALA A 80 5.56 -9.26 16.90
CA ALA A 80 4.25 -9.88 16.86
C ALA A 80 3.20 -8.96 17.50
N GLY A 81 2.01 -8.91 16.91
CA GLY A 81 0.92 -7.99 17.27
C GLY A 81 0.89 -6.71 16.44
N GLN A 82 1.95 -6.35 15.75
CA GLN A 82 1.97 -5.15 14.92
C GLN A 82 1.15 -5.32 13.63
N ARG A 83 0.52 -4.22 13.21
CA ARG A 83 -0.07 -4.11 11.88
C ARG A 83 1.02 -3.82 10.87
N ILE A 84 1.04 -4.57 9.78
CA ILE A 84 2.01 -4.38 8.71
C ILE A 84 1.35 -4.33 7.33
N TYR A 85 1.92 -3.53 6.46
CA TYR A 85 1.78 -3.64 5.02
C TYR A 85 2.91 -4.51 4.49
N ALA A 86 2.62 -5.39 3.56
CA ALA A 86 3.61 -6.27 2.96
C ALA A 86 3.42 -6.41 1.45
N GLU A 87 4.55 -6.54 0.72
CA GLU A 87 4.62 -6.88 -0.69
C GLU A 87 5.34 -8.22 -0.86
N PHE A 88 4.80 -9.08 -1.71
CA PHE A 88 5.35 -10.41 -1.98
C PHE A 88 4.94 -10.89 -3.38
N PRO A 89 5.68 -11.80 -4.03
CA PRO A 89 5.25 -12.42 -5.28
C PRO A 89 3.91 -13.12 -5.10
N ALA A 90 2.96 -12.87 -6.01
CA ALA A 90 1.63 -13.45 -5.93
C ALA A 90 1.72 -14.99 -5.93
N PRO A 91 1.07 -15.69 -4.98
CA PRO A 91 1.01 -17.13 -5.02
C PRO A 91 0.34 -17.62 -6.31
N MET A 92 0.89 -18.66 -6.93
CA MET A 92 0.31 -19.27 -8.15
C MET A 92 -0.98 -20.08 -7.90
N VAL A 93 -1.67 -19.83 -6.78
CA VAL A 93 -2.82 -20.60 -6.32
C VAL A 93 -4.03 -19.69 -6.24
N ASN A 94 -5.04 -19.93 -7.08
CA ASN A 94 -6.32 -19.23 -7.07
C ASN A 94 -7.26 -19.78 -5.95
N LYS A 95 -6.77 -19.79 -4.70
CA LYS A 95 -7.57 -20.25 -3.55
C LYS A 95 -7.63 -19.15 -2.49
N THR A 96 -8.84 -18.74 -2.15
CA THR A 96 -9.09 -17.81 -1.04
C THR A 96 -10.01 -18.51 -0.02
N PRO A 97 -9.67 -18.55 1.27
CA PRO A 97 -8.44 -18.02 1.85
C PRO A 97 -7.20 -18.85 1.48
N PHE A 98 -6.09 -18.18 1.24
CA PHE A 98 -4.80 -18.82 1.02
C PHE A 98 -4.08 -19.03 2.36
N VAL A 99 -3.52 -20.22 2.55
CA VAL A 99 -2.62 -20.54 3.67
C VAL A 99 -1.34 -21.10 3.09
N GLY A 100 -0.23 -20.42 3.29
CA GLY A 100 1.04 -20.88 2.71
C GLY A 100 2.21 -19.95 3.00
N GLU A 101 3.36 -20.28 2.45
CA GLU A 101 4.60 -19.55 2.63
C GLU A 101 4.76 -18.47 1.56
N VAL A 102 5.26 -17.32 1.98
CA VAL A 102 5.61 -16.19 1.11
C VAL A 102 7.00 -15.66 1.43
N GLU A 103 7.67 -15.11 0.44
CA GLU A 103 8.90 -14.36 0.61
C GLU A 103 8.58 -12.87 0.47
N LEU A 104 8.83 -12.09 1.51
CA LEU A 104 8.53 -10.67 1.50
C LEU A 104 9.58 -9.93 0.65
N LEU A 105 9.11 -9.06 -0.23
CA LEU A 105 9.92 -8.12 -0.99
C LEU A 105 10.07 -6.80 -0.23
N TYR A 106 9.02 -6.42 0.47
CA TYR A 106 8.94 -5.19 1.25
C TYR A 106 7.95 -5.35 2.41
N ALA A 107 8.24 -4.71 3.53
CA ALA A 107 7.34 -4.59 4.66
C ALA A 107 7.43 -3.21 5.30
N TYR A 108 6.32 -2.74 5.85
CA TYR A 108 6.15 -1.42 6.42
C TYR A 108 5.20 -1.49 7.63
N ALA A 109 5.60 -0.90 8.76
CA ALA A 109 4.74 -0.87 9.94
C ALA A 109 3.58 0.10 9.74
N VAL A 110 2.36 -0.41 9.77
CA VAL A 110 1.15 0.42 9.69
C VAL A 110 0.84 0.95 11.08
N LYS A 111 0.79 2.27 11.19
CA LYS A 111 0.43 2.93 12.46
C LYS A 111 -1.02 2.60 12.81
N VAL A 112 -1.22 2.21 14.07
CA VAL A 112 -2.55 2.01 14.64
C VAL A 112 -2.88 3.18 15.54
N LYS A 113 -4.07 3.76 15.40
CA LYS A 113 -4.57 4.87 16.20
C LYS A 113 -5.98 4.59 16.69
N ASP A 114 -6.35 5.17 17.82
CA ASP A 114 -7.72 5.16 18.32
C ASP A 114 -8.59 6.20 17.62
N VAL A 115 -9.90 5.98 17.65
CA VAL A 115 -10.87 7.02 17.29
C VAL A 115 -11.01 7.99 18.46
N VAL A 116 -10.72 9.26 18.21
CA VAL A 116 -10.67 10.33 19.23
C VAL A 116 -11.95 11.17 19.19
N ALA A 117 -12.48 11.56 20.35
CA ALA A 117 -13.58 12.52 20.40
C ALA A 117 -13.10 13.91 19.98
N LEU A 118 -13.80 14.53 19.02
CA LEU A 118 -13.53 15.91 18.63
C LEU A 118 -14.20 16.84 19.65
N THR A 119 -13.39 17.70 20.25
CA THR A 119 -13.81 18.70 21.24
C THR A 119 -13.33 20.10 20.84
N ASP A 120 -13.87 21.13 21.44
CA ASP A 120 -13.39 22.50 21.20
C ASP A 120 -11.92 22.68 21.63
N ALA A 121 -11.46 21.89 22.62
CA ALA A 121 -10.09 21.97 23.13
C ALA A 121 -9.05 21.36 22.19
N ASN A 122 -9.40 20.35 21.39
CA ASN A 122 -8.46 19.65 20.50
C ASN A 122 -8.69 19.93 19.01
N ARG A 123 -9.71 20.69 18.66
CA ARG A 123 -10.12 20.97 17.28
C ARG A 123 -9.02 21.60 16.44
N GLU A 124 -8.29 22.56 17.01
CA GLU A 124 -7.19 23.25 16.31
C GLU A 124 -6.00 22.31 16.08
N GLU A 125 -5.62 21.50 17.07
CA GLU A 125 -4.55 20.52 16.97
C GLU A 125 -4.88 19.40 15.96
N ILE A 126 -6.11 18.89 15.98
CA ILE A 126 -6.58 17.87 15.05
C ILE A 126 -6.62 18.41 13.61
N GLY A 127 -7.00 19.66 13.44
CA GLY A 127 -7.09 20.33 12.14
C GLY A 127 -8.22 19.82 11.24
N ASP A 128 -8.25 20.31 10.01
CA ASP A 128 -9.15 19.87 8.93
C ASP A 128 -8.57 20.29 7.57
N ASP A 129 -7.25 20.20 7.42
CA ASP A 129 -6.56 20.48 6.17
C ASP A 129 -6.96 19.46 5.10
N PRO A 130 -6.88 19.82 3.81
CA PRO A 130 -7.26 18.94 2.74
C PRO A 130 -6.42 17.67 2.68
N ILE A 131 -7.11 16.52 2.47
CA ILE A 131 -6.51 15.21 2.28
C ILE A 131 -7.41 14.38 1.35
N ASP A 132 -6.82 13.60 0.45
CA ASP A 132 -7.58 12.68 -0.38
C ASP A 132 -7.52 11.26 0.18
N VAL A 133 -8.66 10.59 0.21
CA VAL A 133 -8.73 9.16 0.51
C VAL A 133 -8.65 8.39 -0.80
N TYR A 134 -7.59 7.57 -0.91
CA TYR A 134 -7.39 6.69 -2.05
C TYR A 134 -8.24 5.41 -1.92
N SER A 135 -8.25 4.82 -0.72
CA SER A 135 -9.01 3.60 -0.40
C SER A 135 -9.34 3.58 1.09
N ILE A 136 -10.52 3.08 1.45
CA ILE A 136 -10.92 2.87 2.83
C ILE A 136 -11.74 1.59 2.95
N TRP A 137 -11.40 0.76 3.93
CA TRP A 137 -12.09 -0.52 4.18
C TRP A 137 -11.99 -0.91 5.65
N ASN A 138 -12.94 -1.69 6.11
CA ASN A 138 -12.86 -2.31 7.43
C ASN A 138 -12.38 -3.77 7.30
N SER A 139 -11.61 -4.21 8.26
CA SER A 139 -11.23 -5.60 8.44
C SER A 139 -11.04 -5.91 9.90
N LYS A 140 -11.72 -6.92 10.39
CA LYS A 140 -11.72 -7.25 11.82
C LYS A 140 -12.10 -6.02 12.66
N ASN A 141 -11.24 -5.60 13.56
CA ASN A 141 -11.44 -4.44 14.44
C ASN A 141 -10.79 -3.16 13.91
N TYR A 142 -10.39 -3.13 12.64
CA TYR A 142 -9.69 -1.99 12.06
C TYR A 142 -10.46 -1.36 10.92
N LEU A 143 -10.49 -0.03 10.89
CA LEU A 143 -10.78 0.77 9.71
C LEU A 143 -9.45 1.22 9.12
N ASN A 144 -9.13 0.74 7.93
CA ASN A 144 -7.89 1.06 7.23
C ASN A 144 -8.16 2.18 6.24
N VAL A 145 -7.29 3.18 6.23
CA VAL A 145 -7.38 4.31 5.30
C VAL A 145 -6.06 4.46 4.58
N GLN A 146 -6.08 4.31 3.28
CA GLN A 146 -4.99 4.72 2.40
C GLN A 146 -5.31 6.10 1.84
N PHE A 147 -4.41 7.03 2.02
CA PHE A 147 -4.64 8.45 1.77
C PHE A 147 -3.46 9.09 1.06
N HIS A 148 -3.73 10.25 0.50
CA HIS A 148 -2.76 11.06 -0.21
C HIS A 148 -2.84 12.50 0.28
N PHE A 149 -1.69 13.12 0.51
CA PHE A 149 -1.58 14.56 0.76
C PHE A 149 -0.31 15.13 0.12
N LEU A 150 -0.20 16.45 0.13
CA LEU A 150 0.98 17.16 -0.37
C LEU A 150 1.83 17.67 0.79
N THR A 151 3.14 17.41 0.73
CA THR A 151 4.12 17.85 1.74
C THR A 151 5.37 18.44 1.09
N ASN A 152 6.15 19.23 1.83
CA ASN A 152 7.42 19.79 1.34
C ASN A 152 8.60 19.59 2.30
N GLY A 153 8.42 18.86 3.38
CA GLY A 153 9.44 18.71 4.40
C GLY A 153 9.33 17.43 5.21
N PRO A 154 10.23 17.26 6.17
CA PRO A 154 10.25 16.12 7.07
C PRO A 154 9.29 16.26 8.26
N ASP A 155 8.65 17.42 8.41
CA ASP A 155 7.77 17.67 9.54
C ASP A 155 6.53 16.77 9.43
N PRO A 156 6.12 16.10 10.52
CA PRO A 156 5.02 15.16 10.48
C PRO A 156 3.67 15.84 10.23
N HIS A 157 2.80 15.13 9.53
CA HIS A 157 1.39 15.46 9.38
C HIS A 157 0.58 14.66 10.39
N TYR A 158 -0.40 15.29 11.03
CA TYR A 158 -1.26 14.62 12.00
C TYR A 158 -2.53 14.11 11.31
N ILE A 159 -2.73 12.79 11.38
CA ILE A 159 -3.88 12.11 10.77
C ILE A 159 -4.74 11.54 11.89
N ASN A 160 -6.01 11.88 11.94
CA ASN A 160 -6.93 11.43 12.98
C ASN A 160 -8.27 10.99 12.38
N LEU A 161 -8.86 9.98 13.01
CA LEU A 161 -10.27 9.62 12.84
C LEU A 161 -11.00 10.09 14.09
N VAL A 162 -12.02 10.93 13.93
CA VAL A 162 -12.69 11.54 15.07
C VAL A 162 -14.18 11.28 15.08
N SER A 163 -14.73 11.11 16.28
CA SER A 163 -16.17 11.19 16.52
C SER A 163 -16.54 12.62 16.89
N VAL A 164 -17.54 13.17 16.23
CA VAL A 164 -18.02 14.55 16.47
C VAL A 164 -19.04 14.58 17.60
N ASP A 165 -19.86 13.54 17.68
CA ASP A 165 -20.82 13.29 18.74
C ASP A 165 -21.01 11.78 18.85
N ASP A 166 -20.90 11.23 20.06
CA ASP A 166 -21.05 9.79 20.30
C ASP A 166 -22.44 9.25 19.95
N SER A 167 -23.41 10.12 19.70
CA SER A 167 -24.80 9.78 19.34
C SER A 167 -25.08 9.76 17.82
N GLN A 168 -24.14 10.11 16.97
CA GLN A 168 -24.40 10.16 15.52
C GLN A 168 -24.32 8.77 14.87
N ASN A 169 -25.42 8.04 15.02
CA ASN A 169 -25.72 6.83 14.26
C ASN A 169 -26.84 7.16 13.25
N ILE A 170 -26.50 7.13 11.96
CA ILE A 170 -27.45 7.41 10.89
C ILE A 170 -27.82 6.06 10.24
N ASP A 171 -29.03 5.60 10.50
CA ASP A 171 -29.56 4.33 9.95
C ASP A 171 -28.69 3.09 10.23
N GLY A 172 -27.96 3.07 11.34
CA GLY A 172 -27.03 2.01 11.71
C GLY A 172 -25.60 2.26 11.26
N TYR A 173 -25.30 3.39 10.64
CA TYR A 173 -23.93 3.78 10.30
C TYR A 173 -23.39 4.79 11.31
N VAL A 174 -22.20 4.51 11.86
CA VAL A 174 -21.49 5.42 12.75
C VAL A 174 -20.86 6.53 11.90
N TYR A 175 -21.18 7.79 12.22
CA TYR A 175 -20.59 8.94 11.53
C TYR A 175 -19.27 9.34 12.19
N LEU A 176 -18.20 9.39 11.39
CA LEU A 176 -16.87 9.79 11.81
C LEU A 176 -16.28 10.79 10.79
N GLU A 177 -15.25 11.50 11.19
CA GLU A 177 -14.53 12.37 10.28
C GLU A 177 -13.05 11.97 10.21
N PHE A 178 -12.55 11.80 9.01
CA PHE A 178 -11.11 11.61 8.74
C PHE A 178 -10.48 12.97 8.57
N ARG A 179 -9.62 13.33 9.51
CA ARG A 179 -9.06 14.66 9.62
C ARG A 179 -7.55 14.68 9.47
N HIS A 180 -7.07 15.76 8.93
CA HIS A 180 -5.67 16.01 8.66
C HIS A 180 -5.27 17.39 9.18
N ASN A 181 -4.08 17.46 9.78
CA ASN A 181 -3.37 18.69 10.07
C ASN A 181 -2.01 18.65 9.38
N ALA A 182 -1.82 19.51 8.41
CA ALA A 182 -0.59 19.62 7.63
C ALA A 182 0.59 20.21 8.42
N ASN A 183 0.36 20.62 9.68
CA ASN A 183 1.38 21.17 10.57
C ASN A 183 2.18 22.32 9.93
N GLY A 184 1.50 23.15 9.14
CA GLY A 184 2.11 24.30 8.43
C GLY A 184 2.96 23.92 7.21
N ASN A 185 3.01 22.65 6.83
CA ASN A 185 3.67 22.21 5.60
C ASN A 185 3.03 22.84 4.36
N LYS A 186 3.87 23.17 3.38
CA LYS A 186 3.41 23.69 2.08
C LYS A 186 3.18 22.52 1.11
N PRO A 187 2.13 22.53 0.30
CA PRO A 187 1.86 21.47 -0.67
C PRO A 187 2.87 21.54 -1.82
N LEU A 188 3.74 20.54 -1.96
CA LEU A 188 4.77 20.51 -3.00
C LEU A 188 4.98 19.13 -3.64
N LYS A 189 4.99 18.06 -2.84
CA LYS A 189 5.26 16.70 -3.29
C LYS A 189 4.15 15.78 -2.80
N ASP A 190 3.83 14.81 -3.63
CA ASP A 190 2.88 13.76 -3.30
C ASP A 190 3.42 12.85 -2.21
N TYR A 191 2.57 12.53 -1.24
CA TYR A 191 2.79 11.52 -0.23
C TYR A 191 1.60 10.57 -0.20
N LEU A 192 1.87 9.28 -0.30
CA LEU A 192 0.89 8.21 -0.16
C LEU A 192 1.15 7.48 1.17
N GLY A 193 0.19 7.49 2.06
CA GLY A 193 0.27 6.86 3.37
C GLY A 193 -0.85 5.90 3.64
N ILE A 194 -0.70 5.14 4.73
CA ILE A 194 -1.71 4.25 5.25
C ILE A 194 -1.72 4.26 6.77
N VAL A 195 -2.91 4.19 7.34
CA VAL A 195 -3.15 4.12 8.78
C VAL A 195 -4.30 3.14 9.06
N SER A 196 -4.25 2.46 10.20
CA SER A 196 -5.34 1.66 10.72
C SER A 196 -5.91 2.32 11.97
N PHE A 197 -7.23 2.44 12.07
CA PHE A 197 -7.90 2.93 13.28
C PHE A 197 -8.59 1.78 13.98
N ASP A 198 -8.39 1.66 15.30
CA ASP A 198 -9.11 0.70 16.12
C ASP A 198 -10.58 1.12 16.25
N ILE A 199 -11.46 0.29 15.73
CA ILE A 199 -12.92 0.46 15.75
C ILE A 199 -13.61 -0.56 16.63
N SER A 200 -12.87 -1.33 17.45
CA SER A 200 -13.40 -2.42 18.28
C SER A 200 -14.58 -1.98 19.13
N LYS A 201 -14.53 -0.77 19.70
CA LYS A 201 -15.64 -0.21 20.52
C LYS A 201 -16.97 -0.12 19.78
N TYR A 202 -16.94 0.06 18.46
CA TYR A 202 -18.17 0.13 17.65
C TYR A 202 -18.64 -1.26 17.20
N MET A 203 -17.72 -2.24 17.16
CA MET A 203 -18.03 -3.61 16.75
C MET A 203 -18.78 -4.40 17.84
N GLU A 204 -18.83 -3.89 19.06
CA GLU A 204 -19.58 -4.48 20.17
C GLU A 204 -21.10 -4.28 20.03
N ASP A 205 -21.53 -3.26 19.28
CA ASP A 205 -22.94 -2.99 19.02
C ASP A 205 -23.41 -3.72 17.74
N PRO A 206 -24.26 -4.74 17.85
CA PRO A 206 -24.76 -5.49 16.70
C PRO A 206 -25.67 -4.68 15.77
N ALA A 207 -26.10 -3.48 16.18
CA ALA A 207 -26.88 -2.57 15.35
C ALA A 207 -26.01 -1.78 14.36
N VAL A 208 -24.70 -1.74 14.55
CA VAL A 208 -23.77 -1.07 13.65
C VAL A 208 -23.64 -1.85 12.35
N LYS A 209 -23.95 -1.19 11.23
CA LYS A 209 -23.89 -1.73 9.88
C LYS A 209 -22.63 -1.28 9.12
N GLY A 210 -21.95 -0.26 9.62
CA GLY A 210 -20.77 0.32 8.97
C GLY A 210 -20.49 1.73 9.44
N PHE A 211 -19.73 2.43 8.63
CA PHE A 211 -19.25 3.79 8.92
C PHE A 211 -19.59 4.74 7.78
N MET A 212 -19.88 5.98 8.12
CA MET A 212 -19.94 7.11 7.19
C MET A 212 -18.80 8.05 7.54
N ILE A 213 -17.83 8.18 6.64
CA ILE A 213 -16.60 8.92 6.89
C ILE A 213 -16.59 10.22 6.10
N ARG A 214 -16.69 11.35 6.81
CA ARG A 214 -16.49 12.65 6.21
C ARG A 214 -15.01 12.87 5.92
N VAL A 215 -14.70 13.41 4.75
CA VAL A 215 -13.36 13.77 4.31
C VAL A 215 -13.38 15.18 3.73
N ASN A 216 -12.47 16.04 4.15
CA ASN A 216 -12.19 17.32 3.50
C ASN A 216 -11.14 17.09 2.41
N SER A 217 -11.59 16.79 1.20
CA SER A 217 -10.71 16.62 0.04
C SER A 217 -10.43 17.97 -0.64
N TYR A 218 -9.39 18.04 -1.45
CA TYR A 218 -8.98 19.26 -2.16
C TYR A 218 -10.15 19.87 -2.97
N GLY A 219 -10.79 20.87 -2.38
CA GLY A 219 -11.89 21.62 -2.99
C GLY A 219 -13.28 21.01 -2.85
N LYS A 220 -13.44 19.86 -2.19
CA LYS A 220 -14.75 19.25 -1.93
C LYS A 220 -14.76 18.47 -0.61
N GLU A 221 -15.81 18.70 0.16
CA GLU A 221 -16.17 17.81 1.25
C GLU A 221 -17.05 16.69 0.71
N HIS A 222 -16.82 15.46 1.14
CA HIS A 222 -17.65 14.32 0.78
C HIS A 222 -17.71 13.29 1.92
N VAL A 223 -18.68 12.39 1.84
CA VAL A 223 -18.87 11.31 2.80
C VAL A 223 -18.74 9.98 2.09
N ILE A 224 -17.85 9.13 2.61
CA ILE A 224 -17.62 7.77 2.11
C ILE A 224 -18.37 6.80 3.03
N THR A 225 -19.21 5.93 2.46
CA THR A 225 -19.89 4.88 3.22
C THR A 225 -19.11 3.59 3.13
N VAL A 226 -18.80 3.00 4.29
CA VAL A 226 -18.03 1.76 4.45
C VAL A 226 -18.88 0.74 5.22
N PRO A 227 -19.56 -0.19 4.54
CA PRO A 227 -20.35 -1.22 5.20
C PRO A 227 -19.46 -2.27 5.89
N LEU A 228 -19.91 -2.85 7.03
CA LEU A 228 -19.16 -3.89 7.73
C LEU A 228 -19.13 -5.22 6.97
N ALA A 229 -20.25 -5.59 6.41
CA ALA A 229 -20.52 -6.99 6.07
C ALA A 229 -20.19 -7.37 4.64
N ASN A 230 -19.46 -6.79 3.83
CA ASN A 230 -19.17 -7.25 2.46
C ASN A 230 -18.15 -6.37 1.75
N SER A 231 -17.35 -5.62 2.48
CA SER A 231 -16.25 -4.89 1.87
C SER A 231 -15.14 -5.88 1.54
N GLU A 232 -15.10 -6.37 0.31
CA GLU A 232 -13.85 -6.92 -0.20
C GLU A 232 -12.83 -5.79 -0.11
N PRO A 233 -11.67 -6.01 0.54
CA PRO A 233 -10.66 -4.99 0.60
C PRO A 233 -10.21 -4.67 -0.82
N GLU A 234 -10.31 -3.40 -1.18
CA GLU A 234 -9.70 -2.93 -2.41
C GLU A 234 -8.19 -3.20 -2.40
N LYS A 235 -7.62 -3.33 -3.59
CA LYS A 235 -6.17 -3.49 -3.72
C LYS A 235 -5.47 -2.30 -3.07
N VAL A 236 -4.60 -2.60 -2.13
CA VAL A 236 -3.76 -1.59 -1.50
C VAL A 236 -2.76 -1.09 -2.54
N ALA A 237 -2.68 0.21 -2.74
CA ALA A 237 -1.73 0.77 -3.70
C ALA A 237 -0.29 0.61 -3.20
N ARG A 238 0.63 0.47 -4.13
CA ARG A 238 2.07 0.36 -3.86
C ARG A 238 2.70 1.75 -3.77
N GLY A 239 3.93 1.79 -3.26
CA GLY A 239 4.70 3.02 -3.22
C GLY A 239 4.37 3.92 -2.03
N LEU A 240 4.13 3.32 -0.85
CA LEU A 240 3.93 4.08 0.39
C LEU A 240 5.15 4.96 0.69
N GLY A 241 4.88 6.16 1.19
CA GLY A 241 5.89 7.10 1.63
C GLY A 241 6.49 6.73 3.00
N ASP A 242 7.38 7.59 3.49
CA ASP A 242 8.04 7.41 4.78
C ASP A 242 7.04 7.51 5.94
N ALA A 243 6.99 6.45 6.79
CA ALA A 243 6.10 6.37 7.95
C ALA A 243 6.28 7.51 8.95
N SER A 244 7.47 8.09 9.03
CA SER A 244 7.78 9.19 9.95
C SER A 244 7.00 10.48 9.66
N LEU A 245 6.42 10.60 8.46
CA LEU A 245 5.62 11.77 8.07
C LEU A 245 4.17 11.71 8.56
N VAL A 246 3.76 10.66 9.28
CA VAL A 246 2.39 10.48 9.79
C VAL A 246 2.39 10.29 11.30
N GLU A 247 1.71 11.17 12.01
CA GLU A 247 1.46 11.13 13.46
C GLU A 247 -0.03 11.20 13.79
#